data_b9d71c1d57a300e293bab36a7cb657e6
#
_entry.id   b9d71c1d57a300e293bab36a7cb657e6
#
_cell.length_a   1.000
_cell.length_b   1.000
_cell.length_c   1.000
_cell.angle_alpha   90.00
_cell.angle_beta   90.00
_cell.angle_gamma   90.00
#
_symmetry.space_group_name_H-M   'P 1'
#
loop_
_entity.id
_entity.type
_entity.pdbx_description
1 polymer ?
#
loop_
_entity_poly.entity_id
_entity_poly.type
_entity_poly.pdbx_seq_one_letter_code
_entity_poly.pdbx_strand_id
1 'polypeptide(L)'
;GITPQSDLSQLKAEDYPIFDDLYDEILQEFQKTDNEYIRKMLRTLMNYIAKFSTGGRNANIWNGPSTITTEENFTVFNFQSLLANRNSMIANAQMLLVLKYIDNEIIKNRDYNTKNRMSRKIIVVIDEAHVFIDEKYPIALDFMFQLAKRIRKYNGMQIVITQNIKDFVGTEEIARKSTAIINACQYSFIFTLAPNDMDDLCKLYEKAGGINEREQEQIVSAPRGQAFTVMGPSSRTTFKVEV
;
A
#
# COMPACT_ATOMS: atom_id res chain seq x y z
N GLY A 1 -20.54 17.85 18.07
CA GLY A 1 -19.24 17.50 17.49
C GLY A 1 -18.47 16.52 18.39
N ILE A 2 -17.43 15.89 17.85
CA ILE A 2 -16.56 14.98 18.59
C ILE A 2 -15.72 15.79 19.58
N THR A 3 -15.69 15.36 20.84
CA THR A 3 -14.87 15.98 21.90
C THR A 3 -13.82 14.98 22.40
N PRO A 4 -12.79 15.43 23.15
CA PRO A 4 -11.82 14.51 23.76
C PRO A 4 -12.42 13.46 24.69
N GLN A 5 -13.66 13.67 25.16
CA GLN A 5 -14.40 12.77 26.04
C GLN A 5 -15.38 11.84 25.27
N SER A 6 -15.51 12.02 23.96
CA SER A 6 -16.40 11.21 23.15
C SER A 6 -15.95 9.75 23.11
N ASP A 7 -16.87 8.82 23.27
CA ASP A 7 -16.59 7.39 23.05
C ASP A 7 -16.51 7.11 21.55
N LEU A 8 -15.27 7.00 21.05
CA LEU A 8 -15.00 6.76 19.62
C LEU A 8 -15.56 5.44 19.10
N SER A 9 -15.87 4.47 20.00
CA SER A 9 -16.40 3.16 19.59
C SER A 9 -17.87 3.22 19.15
N GLN A 10 -18.58 4.30 19.48
CA GLN A 10 -19.99 4.51 19.15
C GLN A 10 -20.19 5.45 17.95
N LEU A 11 -19.12 6.05 17.44
CA LEU A 11 -19.21 6.97 16.32
C LEU A 11 -19.48 6.22 15.01
N LYS A 12 -20.41 6.79 14.24
CA LYS A 12 -20.69 6.37 12.86
C LYS A 12 -19.86 7.19 11.88
N ALA A 13 -19.84 6.77 10.62
CA ALA A 13 -19.10 7.49 9.58
C ALA A 13 -19.57 8.95 9.43
N GLU A 14 -20.86 9.21 9.64
CA GLU A 14 -21.49 10.53 9.55
C GLU A 14 -21.10 11.47 10.70
N ASP A 15 -20.57 10.95 11.81
CA ASP A 15 -20.16 11.76 12.97
C ASP A 15 -18.77 12.37 12.77
N TYR A 16 -17.99 11.87 11.80
CA TYR A 16 -16.66 12.39 11.50
C TYR A 16 -16.72 13.60 10.58
N PRO A 17 -15.82 14.61 10.77
CA PRO A 17 -15.79 15.80 9.94
C PRO A 17 -15.47 15.44 8.48
N ILE A 18 -16.11 16.16 7.56
CA ILE A 18 -15.88 16.13 6.13
C ILE A 18 -15.08 17.36 5.66
N PHE A 19 -14.80 17.48 4.37
CA PHE A 19 -14.03 18.62 3.87
C PHE A 19 -14.77 19.98 4.01
N ASP A 20 -16.10 19.98 3.99
CA ASP A 20 -16.87 21.22 4.24
C ASP A 20 -16.66 21.70 5.67
N ASP A 21 -16.69 20.81 6.67
CA ASP A 21 -16.45 21.20 8.07
C ASP A 21 -15.06 21.78 8.25
N LEU A 22 -14.05 21.18 7.59
CA LEU A 22 -12.68 21.70 7.62
C LEU A 22 -12.57 23.07 6.95
N TYR A 23 -13.25 23.26 5.82
CA TYR A 23 -13.26 24.53 5.10
C TYR A 23 -13.90 25.63 5.94
N ASP A 24 -15.02 25.34 6.58
CA ASP A 24 -15.74 26.28 7.43
C ASP A 24 -14.93 26.68 8.67
N GLU A 25 -14.23 25.75 9.29
CA GLU A 25 -13.32 26.04 10.42
C GLU A 25 -12.16 26.95 10.00
N ILE A 26 -11.53 26.67 8.85
CA ILE A 26 -10.47 27.51 8.30
C ILE A 26 -10.99 28.91 7.96
N LEU A 27 -12.21 29.01 7.41
CA LEU A 27 -12.85 30.27 7.10
C LEU A 27 -13.14 31.10 8.37
N GLN A 28 -13.61 30.48 9.45
CA GLN A 28 -13.83 31.13 10.73
C GLN A 28 -12.51 31.67 11.30
N GLU A 29 -11.45 30.87 11.29
CA GLU A 29 -10.14 31.31 11.76
C GLU A 29 -9.55 32.46 10.89
N PHE A 30 -9.79 32.41 9.58
CA PHE A 30 -9.42 33.49 8.66
C PHE A 30 -10.14 34.82 9.01
N GLN A 31 -11.39 34.74 9.42
CA GLN A 31 -12.19 35.91 9.81
C GLN A 31 -11.78 36.50 11.18
N LYS A 32 -11.34 35.64 12.12
CA LYS A 32 -10.98 36.04 13.49
C LYS A 32 -9.56 36.63 13.59
N THR A 33 -8.63 36.18 12.74
CA THR A 33 -7.22 36.60 12.88
C THR A 33 -6.94 37.94 12.24
N ASP A 34 -6.25 38.82 12.97
CA ASP A 34 -5.74 40.11 12.46
C ASP A 34 -4.29 40.00 11.95
N ASN A 35 -3.65 38.83 12.11
CA ASN A 35 -2.29 38.62 11.67
C ASN A 35 -2.23 38.35 10.16
N GLU A 36 -1.66 39.27 9.41
CA GLU A 36 -1.53 39.23 7.94
C GLU A 36 -0.82 37.98 7.44
N TYR A 37 0.20 37.50 8.13
CA TYR A 37 0.94 36.28 7.77
C TYR A 37 0.05 35.06 7.90
N ILE A 38 -0.69 34.93 9.01
CA ILE A 38 -1.65 33.83 9.23
C ILE A 38 -2.79 33.89 8.21
N ARG A 39 -3.33 35.07 7.94
CA ARG A 39 -4.38 35.25 6.91
C ARG A 39 -3.93 34.76 5.54
N LYS A 40 -2.69 35.05 5.14
CA LYS A 40 -2.13 34.60 3.88
C LYS A 40 -2.02 33.07 3.82
N MET A 41 -1.60 32.44 4.92
CA MET A 41 -1.53 30.96 5.02
C MET A 41 -2.92 30.32 4.95
N LEU A 42 -3.88 30.83 5.72
CA LEU A 42 -5.26 30.32 5.73
C LEU A 42 -5.92 30.47 4.36
N ARG A 43 -5.71 31.59 3.67
CA ARG A 43 -6.21 31.78 2.29
C ARG A 43 -5.64 30.74 1.33
N THR A 44 -4.37 30.40 1.47
CA THR A 44 -3.73 29.36 0.66
C THR A 44 -4.36 28.01 0.94
N LEU A 45 -4.57 27.65 2.22
CA LEU A 45 -5.24 26.41 2.62
C LEU A 45 -6.68 26.34 2.07
N MET A 46 -7.45 27.42 2.23
CA MET A 46 -8.81 27.50 1.67
C MET A 46 -8.85 27.21 0.17
N ASN A 47 -7.91 27.77 -0.60
CA ASN A 47 -7.83 27.53 -2.05
C ASN A 47 -7.54 26.04 -2.39
N TYR A 48 -6.81 25.35 -1.54
CA TYR A 48 -6.60 23.89 -1.73
C TYR A 48 -7.82 23.07 -1.30
N ILE A 49 -8.38 23.35 -0.12
CA ILE A 49 -9.50 22.60 0.44
C ILE A 49 -10.79 22.81 -0.39
N ALA A 50 -11.03 24.00 -0.91
CA ALA A 50 -12.18 24.31 -1.76
C ALA A 50 -12.33 23.36 -2.97
N LYS A 51 -11.24 22.72 -3.43
CA LYS A 51 -11.31 21.73 -4.52
C LYS A 51 -12.00 20.45 -4.08
N PHE A 52 -12.06 20.18 -2.80
CA PHE A 52 -12.62 18.97 -2.18
C PHE A 52 -13.94 19.25 -1.46
N SER A 53 -14.28 20.50 -1.18
CA SER A 53 -15.52 20.93 -0.55
C SER A 53 -16.66 21.06 -1.56
N THR A 54 -17.88 21.25 -1.09
CA THR A 54 -19.08 21.41 -1.92
C THR A 54 -18.88 22.47 -3.01
N GLY A 55 -19.20 22.11 -4.26
CA GLY A 55 -18.94 22.91 -5.46
C GLY A 55 -17.53 22.76 -6.03
N GLY A 56 -16.61 22.13 -5.32
CA GLY A 56 -15.28 21.82 -5.80
C GLY A 56 -15.24 20.63 -6.77
N ARG A 57 -14.26 20.61 -7.67
CA ARG A 57 -14.15 19.60 -8.74
C ARG A 57 -13.98 18.15 -8.24
N ASN A 58 -13.53 17.96 -7.01
CA ASN A 58 -13.26 16.66 -6.40
C ASN A 58 -14.23 16.36 -5.22
N ALA A 59 -15.22 17.21 -4.98
CA ALA A 59 -16.17 17.06 -3.88
C ALA A 59 -16.87 15.69 -3.89
N ASN A 60 -17.33 15.24 -5.06
CA ASN A 60 -18.06 13.97 -5.22
C ASN A 60 -17.23 12.73 -4.86
N ILE A 61 -15.91 12.86 -4.72
CA ILE A 61 -15.03 11.73 -4.39
C ILE A 61 -14.76 11.69 -2.90
N TRP A 62 -14.57 12.84 -2.25
CA TRP A 62 -14.03 12.88 -0.88
C TRP A 62 -14.85 13.71 0.12
N ASN A 63 -15.81 14.53 -0.33
CA ASN A 63 -16.63 15.34 0.57
C ASN A 63 -17.85 14.56 1.05
N GLY A 64 -17.64 13.68 1.99
CA GLY A 64 -18.69 12.87 2.57
C GLY A 64 -18.16 11.80 3.53
N PRO A 65 -19.06 11.08 4.20
CA PRO A 65 -18.67 10.01 5.11
C PRO A 65 -17.98 8.86 4.35
N SER A 66 -17.12 8.13 5.04
CA SER A 66 -16.45 6.97 4.45
C SER A 66 -17.45 5.89 4.08
N THR A 67 -17.36 5.37 2.86
CA THR A 67 -18.17 4.24 2.37
C THR A 67 -17.45 2.89 2.51
N ILE A 68 -16.21 2.89 3.02
CA ILE A 68 -15.45 1.67 3.20
C ILE A 68 -15.93 0.99 4.48
N THR A 69 -16.47 -0.22 4.35
CA THR A 69 -16.87 -1.07 5.47
C THR A 69 -15.95 -2.29 5.58
N THR A 70 -15.66 -2.72 6.80
CA THR A 70 -14.78 -3.86 7.13
C THR A 70 -15.46 -5.01 7.82
N GLU A 71 -16.73 -5.16 7.63
CA GLU A 71 -17.48 -6.27 8.24
C GLU A 71 -17.14 -7.63 7.61
N GLU A 72 -16.56 -7.59 6.40
CA GLU A 72 -16.21 -8.79 5.64
C GLU A 72 -14.79 -9.28 5.93
N ASN A 73 -14.62 -10.61 5.90
CA ASN A 73 -13.31 -11.24 6.08
C ASN A 73 -12.42 -11.16 4.83
N PHE A 74 -12.98 -10.76 3.70
CA PHE A 74 -12.28 -10.62 2.43
C PHE A 74 -12.68 -9.32 1.75
N THR A 75 -11.72 -8.43 1.53
CA THR A 75 -11.92 -7.11 0.92
C THR A 75 -10.96 -6.94 -0.25
N VAL A 76 -11.46 -6.47 -1.39
CA VAL A 76 -10.67 -6.20 -2.59
C VAL A 76 -10.76 -4.72 -2.94
N PHE A 77 -9.60 -4.07 -3.07
CA PHE A 77 -9.48 -2.71 -3.60
C PHE A 77 -9.00 -2.76 -5.05
N ASN A 78 -9.86 -2.43 -5.99
CA ASN A 78 -9.52 -2.40 -7.40
C ASN A 78 -9.06 -0.98 -7.81
N PHE A 79 -7.79 -0.85 -8.16
CA PHE A 79 -7.19 0.42 -8.60
C PHE A 79 -7.17 0.60 -10.12
N GLN A 80 -7.63 -0.35 -10.91
CA GLN A 80 -7.49 -0.35 -12.36
C GLN A 80 -8.03 0.92 -13.03
N SER A 81 -9.27 1.32 -12.71
CA SER A 81 -9.89 2.52 -13.27
C SER A 81 -9.24 3.81 -12.77
N LEU A 82 -8.70 3.79 -11.56
CA LEU A 82 -8.00 4.93 -10.96
C LEU A 82 -6.65 5.17 -11.63
N LEU A 83 -5.92 4.10 -11.94
CA LEU A 83 -4.60 4.14 -12.59
C LEU A 83 -4.70 4.40 -14.09
N ALA A 84 -5.80 3.98 -14.73
CA ALA A 84 -6.09 4.30 -16.13
C ALA A 84 -6.31 5.81 -16.35
N ASN A 85 -6.73 6.53 -15.31
CA ASN A 85 -6.89 7.97 -15.34
C ASN A 85 -5.52 8.68 -15.27
N ARG A 86 -5.24 9.58 -16.22
CA ARG A 86 -3.98 10.34 -16.27
C ARG A 86 -3.77 11.32 -15.10
N ASN A 87 -4.71 11.40 -14.18
CA ASN A 87 -4.62 12.30 -13.03
C ASN A 87 -3.93 11.60 -11.84
N SER A 88 -2.60 11.62 -11.84
CA SER A 88 -1.77 11.03 -10.79
C SER A 88 -2.06 11.58 -9.39
N MET A 89 -2.54 12.83 -9.26
CA MET A 89 -2.88 13.43 -7.97
C MET A 89 -4.06 12.69 -7.31
N ILE A 90 -5.13 12.43 -8.06
CA ILE A 90 -6.30 11.69 -7.56
C ILE A 90 -5.89 10.26 -7.21
N ALA A 91 -5.14 9.62 -8.08
CA ALA A 91 -4.65 8.26 -7.86
C ALA A 91 -3.80 8.17 -6.58
N ASN A 92 -2.85 9.08 -6.37
CA ASN A 92 -2.02 9.14 -5.16
C ASN A 92 -2.84 9.39 -3.89
N ALA A 93 -3.79 10.34 -3.93
CA ALA A 93 -4.63 10.64 -2.77
C ALA A 93 -5.51 9.44 -2.38
N GLN A 94 -6.17 8.81 -3.35
CA GLN A 94 -7.01 7.65 -3.08
C GLN A 94 -6.17 6.44 -2.62
N MET A 95 -5.02 6.23 -3.23
CA MET A 95 -4.07 5.19 -2.82
C MET A 95 -3.62 5.40 -1.38
N LEU A 96 -3.27 6.64 -0.99
CA LEU A 96 -2.91 6.97 0.39
C LEU A 96 -4.03 6.61 1.37
N LEU A 97 -5.28 6.96 1.06
CA LEU A 97 -6.43 6.67 1.93
C LEU A 97 -6.62 5.16 2.10
N VAL A 98 -6.60 4.39 1.01
CA VAL A 98 -6.75 2.92 1.06
C VAL A 98 -5.60 2.27 1.82
N LEU A 99 -4.35 2.69 1.57
CA LEU A 99 -3.18 2.14 2.26
C LEU A 99 -3.22 2.46 3.77
N LYS A 100 -3.67 3.66 4.14
CA LYS A 100 -3.89 4.03 5.55
C LYS A 100 -5.01 3.22 6.19
N TYR A 101 -6.09 2.96 5.46
CA TYR A 101 -7.15 2.09 5.90
C TYR A 101 -6.64 0.67 6.18
N ILE A 102 -5.89 0.06 5.25
CA ILE A 102 -5.27 -1.26 5.44
C ILE A 102 -4.36 -1.27 6.68
N ASP A 103 -3.56 -0.22 6.86
CA ASP A 103 -2.67 -0.09 8.02
C ASP A 103 -3.45 -0.06 9.35
N ASN A 104 -4.55 0.67 9.40
CA ASN A 104 -5.43 0.72 10.56
C ASN A 104 -6.08 -0.64 10.85
N GLU A 105 -6.50 -1.38 9.82
CA GLU A 105 -7.06 -2.72 10.00
C GLU A 105 -6.02 -3.73 10.54
N ILE A 106 -4.77 -3.62 10.11
CA ILE A 106 -3.65 -4.42 10.66
C ILE A 106 -3.47 -4.13 12.16
N ILE A 107 -3.52 -2.86 12.55
CA ILE A 107 -3.41 -2.45 13.95
C ILE A 107 -4.60 -2.93 14.76
N LYS A 108 -5.82 -2.73 14.27
CA LYS A 108 -7.05 -3.22 14.93
C LYS A 108 -7.02 -4.74 15.12
N ASN A 109 -6.56 -5.50 14.14
CA ASN A 109 -6.43 -6.95 14.26
C ASN A 109 -5.46 -7.36 15.38
N ARG A 110 -4.32 -6.66 15.51
CA ARG A 110 -3.38 -6.87 16.62
C ARG A 110 -4.06 -6.62 17.97
N ASP A 111 -4.73 -5.47 18.09
CA ASP A 111 -5.36 -5.06 19.34
C ASP A 111 -6.51 -6.00 19.73
N TYR A 112 -7.29 -6.45 18.75
CA TYR A 112 -8.31 -7.49 18.93
C TYR A 112 -7.69 -8.80 19.44
N ASN A 113 -6.60 -9.27 18.82
CA ASN A 113 -5.90 -10.47 19.24
C ASN A 113 -5.37 -10.36 20.66
N THR A 114 -4.80 -9.23 21.02
CA THR A 114 -4.26 -8.97 22.36
C THR A 114 -5.39 -8.96 23.40
N LYS A 115 -6.47 -8.23 23.14
CA LYS A 115 -7.61 -8.09 24.07
C LYS A 115 -8.34 -9.41 24.28
N ASN A 116 -8.52 -10.19 23.21
CA ASN A 116 -9.33 -11.40 23.25
C ASN A 116 -8.50 -12.69 23.40
N ARG A 117 -7.18 -12.61 23.53
CA ARG A 117 -6.25 -13.76 23.53
C ARG A 117 -6.44 -14.67 22.31
N MET A 118 -6.66 -14.05 21.15
CA MET A 118 -6.88 -14.73 19.88
C MET A 118 -5.61 -14.71 19.03
N SER A 119 -5.59 -15.52 17.96
CA SER A 119 -4.49 -15.56 16.98
C SER A 119 -5.03 -15.41 15.56
N ARG A 120 -5.92 -14.43 15.36
CA ARG A 120 -6.47 -14.10 14.04
C ARG A 120 -5.36 -13.54 13.15
N LYS A 121 -5.22 -14.09 11.95
CA LYS A 121 -4.21 -13.66 10.98
C LYS A 121 -4.79 -12.63 10.03
N ILE A 122 -3.94 -11.73 9.56
CA ILE A 122 -4.28 -10.80 8.48
C ILE A 122 -3.32 -11.01 7.31
N ILE A 123 -3.86 -11.08 6.11
CA ILE A 123 -3.10 -11.28 4.88
C ILE A 123 -3.35 -10.11 3.96
N VAL A 124 -2.30 -9.45 3.52
CA VAL A 124 -2.34 -8.37 2.53
C VAL A 124 -1.74 -8.89 1.23
N VAL A 125 -2.56 -9.02 0.20
CA VAL A 125 -2.14 -9.45 -1.14
C VAL A 125 -2.05 -8.22 -2.03
N ILE A 126 -0.90 -8.02 -2.65
CA ILE A 126 -0.63 -6.93 -3.60
C ILE A 126 -0.36 -7.60 -4.93
N ASP A 127 -1.39 -7.66 -5.76
CA ASP A 127 -1.32 -8.19 -7.12
C ASP A 127 -0.86 -7.10 -8.09
N GLU A 128 -0.17 -7.51 -9.16
CA GLU A 128 0.44 -6.61 -10.15
C GLU A 128 1.28 -5.50 -9.46
N ALA A 129 2.11 -5.90 -8.50
CA ALA A 129 2.84 -4.98 -7.62
C ALA A 129 3.73 -3.98 -8.40
N HIS A 130 4.13 -4.31 -9.64
CA HIS A 130 4.88 -3.41 -10.50
C HIS A 130 4.15 -2.08 -10.74
N VAL A 131 2.82 -2.09 -10.75
CA VAL A 131 1.99 -0.89 -10.93
C VAL A 131 2.15 0.10 -9.76
N PHE A 132 2.49 -0.41 -8.57
CA PHE A 132 2.73 0.38 -7.36
C PHE A 132 4.21 0.79 -7.19
N ILE A 133 5.09 0.31 -8.06
CA ILE A 133 6.53 0.60 -8.05
C ILE A 133 6.86 1.63 -9.15
N ASP A 134 6.07 2.66 -9.25
CA ASP A 134 6.29 3.78 -10.17
C ASP A 134 6.68 5.02 -9.33
N GLU A 135 7.64 5.81 -9.81
CA GLU A 135 8.01 7.10 -9.19
C GLU A 135 6.81 8.05 -9.04
N LYS A 136 5.77 7.85 -9.85
CA LYS A 136 4.50 8.57 -9.73
C LYS A 136 3.73 8.21 -8.45
N TYR A 137 4.01 7.04 -7.86
CA TYR A 137 3.28 6.51 -6.70
C TYR A 137 4.23 6.14 -5.54
N PRO A 138 5.08 7.06 -5.06
CA PRO A 138 6.11 6.77 -4.06
C PRO A 138 5.52 6.25 -2.75
N ILE A 139 4.29 6.67 -2.42
CA ILE A 139 3.57 6.26 -1.20
C ILE A 139 3.30 4.75 -1.19
N ALA A 140 3.00 4.16 -2.35
CA ALA A 140 2.69 2.73 -2.44
C ALA A 140 3.94 1.87 -2.18
N LEU A 141 5.06 2.22 -2.80
CA LEU A 141 6.33 1.53 -2.57
C LEU A 141 6.79 1.67 -1.11
N ASP A 142 6.66 2.87 -0.53
CA ASP A 142 6.97 3.09 0.89
C ASP A 142 6.08 2.25 1.80
N PHE A 143 4.80 2.15 1.51
CA PHE A 143 3.88 1.31 2.26
C PHE A 143 4.32 -0.17 2.21
N MET A 144 4.57 -0.72 1.02
CA MET A 144 5.03 -2.11 0.86
C MET A 144 6.32 -2.38 1.65
N PHE A 145 7.29 -1.47 1.56
CA PHE A 145 8.57 -1.56 2.27
C PHE A 145 8.39 -1.52 3.80
N GLN A 146 7.57 -0.61 4.32
CA GLN A 146 7.31 -0.51 5.76
C GLN A 146 6.50 -1.72 6.25
N LEU A 147 5.53 -2.17 5.45
CA LEU A 147 4.73 -3.33 5.80
C LEU A 147 5.58 -4.60 5.86
N ALA A 148 6.45 -4.86 4.89
CA ALA A 148 7.35 -6.01 4.88
C ALA A 148 8.18 -6.13 6.16
N LYS A 149 8.62 -4.99 6.72
CA LYS A 149 9.42 -4.96 7.96
C LYS A 149 8.63 -5.28 9.23
N ARG A 150 7.34 -4.98 9.26
CA ARG A 150 6.57 -4.98 10.51
C ARG A 150 5.42 -5.96 10.57
N ILE A 151 4.88 -6.43 9.43
CA ILE A 151 3.63 -7.20 9.40
C ILE A 151 3.68 -8.48 10.26
N ARG A 152 4.84 -9.10 10.38
CA ARG A 152 5.06 -10.28 11.25
C ARG A 152 4.74 -9.99 12.72
N LYS A 153 5.04 -8.77 13.20
CA LYS A 153 4.75 -8.35 14.58
C LYS A 153 3.25 -8.19 14.84
N TYR A 154 2.45 -8.10 13.78
CA TYR A 154 1.00 -7.95 13.84
C TYR A 154 0.25 -9.24 13.51
N ASN A 155 0.95 -10.39 13.56
CA ASN A 155 0.41 -11.71 13.20
C ASN A 155 -0.13 -11.72 11.75
N GLY A 156 0.57 -11.04 10.86
CA GLY A 156 0.16 -10.87 9.47
C GLY A 156 1.18 -11.40 8.46
N MET A 157 0.74 -11.48 7.22
CA MET A 157 1.53 -11.86 6.05
C MET A 157 1.29 -10.86 4.92
N GLN A 158 2.36 -10.50 4.21
CA GLN A 158 2.29 -9.77 2.96
C GLN A 158 2.66 -10.71 1.81
N ILE A 159 1.84 -10.72 0.77
CA ILE A 159 2.09 -11.42 -0.49
C ILE A 159 2.22 -10.37 -1.58
N VAL A 160 3.35 -10.34 -2.26
CA VAL A 160 3.61 -9.43 -3.38
C VAL A 160 3.72 -10.26 -4.65
N ILE A 161 2.88 -9.98 -5.62
CA ILE A 161 2.81 -10.71 -6.89
C ILE A 161 3.15 -9.74 -8.02
N THR A 162 4.08 -10.13 -8.87
CA THR A 162 4.42 -9.36 -10.07
C THR A 162 4.83 -10.26 -11.20
N GLN A 163 4.57 -9.84 -12.41
CA GLN A 163 5.08 -10.45 -13.63
C GLN A 163 6.15 -9.58 -14.32
N ASN A 164 6.47 -8.41 -13.78
CA ASN A 164 7.46 -7.49 -14.34
C ASN A 164 8.56 -7.19 -13.30
N ILE A 165 9.68 -7.90 -13.38
CA ILE A 165 10.80 -7.76 -12.46
C ILE A 165 11.59 -6.48 -12.71
N LYS A 166 11.64 -6.02 -13.97
CA LYS A 166 12.43 -4.85 -14.37
C LYS A 166 12.07 -3.60 -13.56
N ASP A 167 10.80 -3.43 -13.20
CA ASP A 167 10.36 -2.26 -12.43
C ASP A 167 10.93 -2.26 -11.00
N PHE A 168 11.28 -3.43 -10.47
CA PHE A 168 11.90 -3.56 -9.14
C PHE A 168 13.39 -3.21 -9.10
N VAL A 169 14.04 -3.09 -10.25
CA VAL A 169 15.47 -2.73 -10.37
C VAL A 169 15.68 -1.39 -11.09
N GLY A 170 14.65 -0.56 -11.18
CA GLY A 170 14.65 0.72 -11.89
C GLY A 170 15.68 1.72 -11.32
N THR A 171 15.23 2.71 -10.57
CA THR A 171 16.14 3.68 -9.93
C THR A 171 16.81 3.08 -8.69
N GLU A 172 17.89 3.71 -8.22
CA GLU A 172 18.64 3.26 -7.02
C GLU A 172 17.73 3.19 -5.78
N GLU A 173 16.80 4.14 -5.62
CA GLU A 173 15.86 4.14 -4.51
C GLU A 173 14.86 2.98 -4.62
N ILE A 174 14.31 2.74 -5.80
CA ILE A 174 13.41 1.61 -6.06
C ILE A 174 14.14 0.29 -5.80
N ALA A 175 15.31 0.10 -6.39
CA ALA A 175 16.12 -1.11 -6.20
C ALA A 175 16.46 -1.37 -4.74
N ARG A 176 16.81 -0.33 -3.97
CA ARG A 176 17.08 -0.43 -2.53
C ARG A 176 15.86 -0.89 -1.72
N LYS A 177 14.69 -0.31 -1.98
CA LYS A 177 13.44 -0.67 -1.30
C LYS A 177 12.98 -2.07 -1.69
N SER A 178 13.06 -2.42 -2.96
CA SER A 178 12.70 -3.73 -3.50
C SER A 178 13.59 -4.84 -2.93
N THR A 179 14.91 -4.64 -2.91
CA THR A 179 15.84 -5.57 -2.27
C THR A 179 15.52 -5.78 -0.80
N ALA A 180 15.13 -4.71 -0.09
CA ALA A 180 14.75 -4.83 1.32
C ALA A 180 13.43 -5.58 1.53
N ILE A 181 12.47 -5.45 0.61
CA ILE A 181 11.23 -6.25 0.61
C ILE A 181 11.58 -7.73 0.42
N ILE A 182 12.41 -8.06 -0.57
CA ILE A 182 12.83 -9.45 -0.84
C ILE A 182 13.57 -10.05 0.36
N ASN A 183 14.50 -9.32 0.95
CA ASN A 183 15.22 -9.77 2.15
C ASN A 183 14.28 -9.98 3.36
N ALA A 184 13.14 -9.30 3.41
CA ALA A 184 12.13 -9.51 4.44
C ALA A 184 11.19 -10.70 4.14
N CYS A 185 11.11 -11.13 2.88
CA CYS A 185 10.31 -12.28 2.47
C CYS A 185 10.95 -13.58 2.96
N GLN A 186 10.12 -14.44 3.55
CA GLN A 186 10.55 -15.78 3.96
C GLN A 186 10.47 -16.78 2.81
N TYR A 187 9.56 -16.55 1.87
CA TYR A 187 9.31 -17.40 0.73
C TYR A 187 9.29 -16.54 -0.53
N SER A 188 9.93 -17.04 -1.59
CA SER A 188 9.80 -16.49 -2.93
C SER A 188 9.49 -17.63 -3.89
N PHE A 189 8.46 -17.43 -4.71
CA PHE A 189 8.02 -18.37 -5.73
C PHE A 189 8.30 -17.77 -7.10
N ILE A 190 9.23 -18.34 -7.83
CA ILE A 190 9.70 -17.84 -9.12
C ILE A 190 9.24 -18.84 -10.18
N PHE A 191 8.25 -18.44 -10.96
CA PHE A 191 7.79 -19.19 -12.12
C PHE A 191 8.70 -18.93 -13.32
N THR A 192 8.44 -19.61 -14.45
CA THR A 192 9.20 -19.45 -15.67
C THR A 192 9.33 -17.97 -16.06
N LEU A 193 10.55 -17.54 -16.32
CA LEU A 193 10.89 -16.19 -16.77
C LEU A 193 11.51 -16.24 -18.17
N ALA A 194 11.35 -15.14 -18.92
CA ALA A 194 12.10 -14.92 -20.14
C ALA A 194 13.59 -14.71 -19.82
N PRO A 195 14.51 -15.10 -20.70
CA PRO A 195 15.96 -14.92 -20.47
C PRO A 195 16.35 -13.47 -20.15
N ASN A 196 15.71 -12.48 -20.76
CA ASN A 196 15.99 -11.06 -20.51
C ASN A 196 15.61 -10.61 -19.08
N ASP A 197 14.61 -11.25 -18.48
CA ASP A 197 14.16 -10.93 -17.10
C ASP A 197 15.05 -11.62 -16.05
N MET A 198 15.83 -12.62 -16.46
CA MET A 198 16.73 -13.36 -15.57
C MET A 198 17.85 -12.46 -15.05
N ASP A 199 18.42 -11.59 -15.88
CA ASP A 199 19.47 -10.66 -15.46
C ASP A 199 18.97 -9.71 -14.36
N ASP A 200 17.74 -9.22 -14.49
CA ASP A 200 17.12 -8.34 -13.51
C ASP A 200 16.75 -9.09 -12.23
N LEU A 201 16.33 -10.35 -12.34
CA LEU A 201 16.15 -11.23 -11.18
C LEU A 201 17.47 -11.47 -10.44
N CYS A 202 18.56 -11.74 -11.15
CA CYS A 202 19.88 -11.95 -10.57
C CYS A 202 20.37 -10.70 -9.81
N LYS A 203 20.21 -9.51 -10.38
CA LYS A 203 20.51 -8.23 -9.70
C LYS A 203 19.70 -8.08 -8.42
N LEU A 204 18.41 -8.37 -8.48
CA LEU A 204 17.49 -8.23 -7.36
C LEU A 204 17.86 -9.16 -6.19
N TYR A 205 18.32 -10.38 -6.51
CA TYR A 205 18.74 -11.38 -5.53
C TYR A 205 20.21 -11.33 -5.16
N GLU A 206 21.04 -10.47 -5.76
CA GLU A 206 22.48 -10.37 -5.50
C GLU A 206 22.80 -10.32 -4.00
N LYS A 207 22.05 -9.49 -3.25
CA LYS A 207 22.20 -9.34 -1.79
C LYS A 207 21.31 -10.26 -0.96
N ALA A 208 20.49 -11.10 -1.63
CA ALA A 208 19.58 -12.05 -1.00
C ALA A 208 20.02 -13.52 -1.20
N GLY A 209 21.31 -13.73 -1.39
CA GLY A 209 21.91 -15.05 -1.56
C GLY A 209 22.18 -15.48 -3.01
N GLY A 210 21.95 -14.57 -3.96
CA GLY A 210 22.19 -14.79 -5.40
C GLY A 210 21.29 -15.87 -6.01
N ILE A 211 21.39 -16.06 -7.31
CA ILE A 211 20.81 -17.19 -8.06
C ILE A 211 21.93 -17.73 -8.96
N ASN A 212 22.35 -18.97 -8.75
CA ASN A 212 23.44 -19.56 -9.52
C ASN A 212 23.00 -20.02 -10.92
N GLU A 213 23.94 -20.31 -11.81
CA GLU A 213 23.67 -20.69 -13.21
C GLU A 213 22.70 -21.86 -13.33
N ARG A 214 22.87 -22.90 -12.52
CA ARG A 214 21.99 -24.08 -12.53
C ARG A 214 20.56 -23.71 -12.11
N GLU A 215 20.39 -22.83 -11.16
CA GLU A 215 19.09 -22.34 -10.72
C GLU A 215 18.43 -21.47 -11.82
N GLN A 216 19.22 -20.66 -12.52
CA GLN A 216 18.75 -19.88 -13.68
C GLN A 216 18.24 -20.79 -14.78
N GLU A 217 18.97 -21.84 -15.13
CA GLU A 217 18.55 -22.85 -16.10
C GLU A 217 17.24 -23.54 -15.68
N GLN A 218 17.09 -23.87 -14.40
CA GLN A 218 15.86 -24.46 -13.86
C GLN A 218 14.67 -23.53 -13.97
N ILE A 219 14.84 -22.23 -13.73
CA ILE A 219 13.78 -21.23 -13.82
C ILE A 219 13.37 -21.03 -15.28
N VAL A 220 14.34 -20.82 -16.19
CA VAL A 220 14.05 -20.58 -17.63
C VAL A 220 13.42 -21.78 -18.30
N SER A 221 13.84 -22.99 -17.94
CA SER A 221 13.33 -24.24 -18.53
C SER A 221 12.10 -24.80 -17.82
N ALA A 222 11.60 -24.16 -16.76
CA ALA A 222 10.49 -24.67 -15.97
C ALA A 222 9.21 -24.75 -16.81
N PRO A 223 8.50 -25.88 -16.81
CA PRO A 223 7.20 -25.98 -17.47
C PRO A 223 6.15 -25.14 -16.73
N ARG A 224 5.04 -24.84 -17.42
CA ARG A 224 3.91 -24.11 -16.84
C ARG A 224 3.45 -24.76 -15.53
N GLY A 225 3.28 -23.94 -14.50
CA GLY A 225 2.85 -24.36 -13.17
C GLY A 225 3.98 -24.87 -12.27
N GLN A 226 5.23 -24.94 -12.76
CA GLN A 226 6.38 -25.24 -11.92
C GLN A 226 7.01 -23.95 -11.41
N ALA A 227 7.29 -23.90 -10.10
CA ALA A 227 7.97 -22.77 -9.45
C ALA A 227 9.30 -23.21 -8.84
N PHE A 228 10.32 -22.40 -9.02
CA PHE A 228 11.53 -22.43 -8.21
C PHE A 228 11.25 -21.63 -6.93
N THR A 229 11.53 -22.24 -5.78
CA THR A 229 11.17 -21.66 -4.49
C THR A 229 12.42 -21.44 -3.64
N VAL A 230 12.56 -20.22 -3.15
CA VAL A 230 13.53 -19.83 -2.14
C VAL A 230 12.82 -19.78 -0.80
N MET A 231 13.26 -20.59 0.17
CA MET A 231 12.71 -20.67 1.52
C MET A 231 13.79 -20.28 2.53
N GLY A 232 13.94 -18.98 2.77
CA GLY A 232 15.02 -18.46 3.59
C GLY A 232 16.40 -18.59 2.92
N PRO A 233 17.51 -18.41 3.69
CA PRO A 233 18.84 -18.25 3.13
C PRO A 233 19.46 -19.55 2.56
N SER A 234 19.00 -20.73 2.97
CA SER A 234 19.69 -22.00 2.69
C SER A 234 18.80 -23.09 2.06
N SER A 235 17.51 -22.91 1.98
CA SER A 235 16.60 -23.91 1.44
C SER A 235 16.02 -23.46 0.11
N ARG A 236 16.28 -24.24 -0.94
CA ARG A 236 15.81 -23.99 -2.30
C ARG A 236 15.29 -25.28 -2.92
N THR A 237 14.15 -25.22 -3.55
CA THR A 237 13.51 -26.38 -4.15
C THR A 237 12.65 -25.98 -5.34
N THR A 238 12.27 -26.94 -6.16
CA THR A 238 11.25 -26.77 -7.19
C THR A 238 10.04 -27.60 -6.84
N PHE A 239 8.86 -27.08 -7.13
CA PHE A 239 7.61 -27.85 -7.02
C PHE A 239 6.68 -27.52 -8.17
N LYS A 240 5.76 -28.40 -8.49
CA LYS A 240 4.72 -28.20 -9.48
C LYS A 240 3.39 -27.94 -8.78
N VAL A 241 2.71 -26.88 -9.21
CA VAL A 241 1.33 -26.62 -8.80
C VAL A 241 0.43 -27.50 -9.66
N GLU A 242 -0.33 -28.38 -9.03
CA GLU A 242 -1.41 -29.11 -9.66
C GLU A 242 -2.70 -28.29 -9.51
N VAL A 243 -3.36 -28.00 -10.63
CA VAL A 243 -4.61 -27.22 -10.72
C VAL A 243 -5.72 -28.18 -11.09
#